data_0912c187a0fcfab07e42b00ba49932f1
#
_entry.id   0912c187a0fcfab07e42b00ba49932f1
#
_cell.length_a   1.000
_cell.length_b   1.000
_cell.length_c   1.000
_cell.angle_alpha   90.00
_cell.angle_beta   90.00
_cell.angle_gamma   90.00
#
_symmetry.space_group_name_H-M   'P 1'
#
loop_
_entity.id
_entity.type
_entity.pdbx_description
1 polymer ?
#
loop_
_entity_poly.entity_id
_entity_poly.type
_entity_poly.pdbx_seq_one_letter_code
_entity_poly.pdbx_strand_id
1 'polypeptide(L)'
;MSNWKAIVEKKNAEVYKLPAGWDSKETVAKALECSPERVREVLRPAINARDIEVKDFPVWDRINKRVVRVTAFREVAKKVTAAK
;
A
#
# COMPACT_ATOMS: atom_id res chain seq x y z
N MET A 1 -31.74 -15.00 11.30
CA MET A 1 -30.51 -14.79 11.66
C MET A 1 -29.86 -13.78 10.94
N SER A 2 -29.31 -12.90 11.56
CA SER A 2 -28.79 -11.78 10.85
C SER A 2 -27.35 -11.96 10.49
N ASN A 3 -26.95 -11.44 9.36
CA ASN A 3 -25.60 -11.53 8.89
C ASN A 3 -24.89 -10.22 9.08
N TRP A 4 -25.25 -9.49 10.11
CA TRP A 4 -24.68 -8.18 10.27
C TRP A 4 -23.15 -8.23 10.39
N LYS A 5 -22.59 -9.31 10.92
CA LYS A 5 -21.14 -9.42 11.01
C LYS A 5 -20.51 -9.47 9.62
N ALA A 6 -21.11 -10.22 8.72
CA ALA A 6 -20.62 -10.30 7.37
C ALA A 6 -20.74 -8.95 6.67
N ILE A 7 -21.81 -8.22 6.96
CA ILE A 7 -22.02 -6.92 6.40
C ILE A 7 -20.95 -5.95 6.90
N VAL A 8 -20.65 -6.00 8.18
CA VAL A 8 -19.65 -5.13 8.77
C VAL A 8 -18.26 -5.43 8.19
N GLU A 9 -17.92 -6.71 8.04
CA GLU A 9 -16.64 -7.09 7.48
C GLU A 9 -16.52 -6.63 6.03
N LYS A 10 -17.58 -6.77 5.28
CA LYS A 10 -17.56 -6.34 3.90
C LYS A 10 -17.38 -4.84 3.80
N LYS A 11 -18.09 -4.09 4.68
CA LYS A 11 -17.97 -2.66 4.69
C LYS A 11 -16.55 -2.24 5.05
N ASN A 12 -15.96 -2.86 6.06
CA ASN A 12 -14.61 -2.54 6.48
C ASN A 12 -13.61 -2.84 5.37
N ALA A 13 -13.81 -3.92 4.64
CA ALA A 13 -12.92 -4.26 3.54
C ALA A 13 -13.04 -3.26 2.42
N GLU A 14 -14.19 -2.61 2.26
CA GLU A 14 -14.36 -1.60 1.23
C GLU A 14 -13.80 -0.26 1.66
N VAL A 15 -13.93 0.08 2.94
CA VAL A 15 -13.47 1.35 3.45
C VAL A 15 -11.98 1.35 3.73
N TYR A 16 -11.47 0.28 4.33
CA TYR A 16 -10.07 0.19 4.71
C TYR A 16 -9.30 -0.64 3.70
N LYS A 17 -8.95 -0.01 2.60
CA LYS A 17 -8.14 -0.67 1.58
C LYS A 17 -7.20 0.37 0.99
N LEU A 18 -6.19 -0.10 0.29
CA LEU A 18 -5.24 0.80 -0.30
C LEU A 18 -5.90 1.61 -1.42
N PRO A 19 -5.65 2.90 -1.48
CA PRO A 19 -6.17 3.70 -2.60
C PRO A 19 -5.53 3.27 -3.91
N ALA A 20 -6.20 3.61 -5.00
CA ALA A 20 -5.67 3.29 -6.32
C ALA A 20 -4.33 3.98 -6.52
N GLY A 21 -3.41 3.29 -7.14
CA GLY A 21 -2.08 3.84 -7.40
C GLY A 21 -1.05 3.54 -6.32
N TRP A 22 -1.47 2.97 -5.20
CA TRP A 22 -0.55 2.61 -4.13
C TRP A 22 -0.39 1.10 -4.07
N ASP A 23 0.85 0.65 -3.92
CA ASP A 23 1.15 -0.77 -3.80
C ASP A 23 1.70 -1.06 -2.42
N SER A 24 1.28 -2.18 -1.85
CA SER A 24 1.74 -2.56 -0.53
C SER A 24 3.21 -2.97 -0.60
N LYS A 25 3.83 -2.99 0.56
CA LYS A 25 5.24 -3.38 0.66
C LYS A 25 5.46 -4.77 0.08
N GLU A 26 4.55 -5.70 0.34
CA GLU A 26 4.69 -7.05 -0.18
C GLU A 26 4.62 -7.08 -1.70
N THR A 27 3.71 -6.30 -2.28
CA THR A 27 3.57 -6.25 -3.72
C THR A 27 4.85 -5.72 -4.36
N VAL A 28 5.41 -4.66 -3.77
CA VAL A 28 6.63 -4.06 -4.29
C VAL A 28 7.80 -5.04 -4.13
N ALA A 29 7.84 -5.75 -3.00
CA ALA A 29 8.91 -6.72 -2.77
C ALA A 29 8.90 -7.80 -3.84
N LYS A 30 7.73 -8.26 -4.23
CA LYS A 30 7.63 -9.25 -5.28
C LYS A 30 8.13 -8.71 -6.60
N ALA A 31 7.77 -7.48 -6.92
CA ALA A 31 8.20 -6.87 -8.17
C ALA A 31 9.72 -6.66 -8.19
N LEU A 32 10.31 -6.38 -7.04
CA LEU A 32 11.75 -6.17 -6.94
C LEU A 32 12.53 -7.45 -6.67
N GLU A 33 11.80 -8.55 -6.48
CA GLU A 33 12.39 -9.85 -6.19
C GLU A 33 13.29 -9.79 -4.96
N CYS A 34 12.77 -9.16 -3.91
CA CYS A 34 13.51 -9.08 -2.66
C CYS A 34 12.53 -9.29 -1.50
N SER A 35 13.04 -9.36 -0.28
CA SER A 35 12.18 -9.53 0.86
C SER A 35 11.50 -8.21 1.20
N PRO A 36 10.32 -8.24 1.84
CA PRO A 36 9.64 -7.00 2.19
C PRO A 36 10.46 -6.07 3.07
N GLU A 37 11.34 -6.64 3.90
CA GLU A 37 12.17 -5.82 4.78
C GLU A 37 13.19 -5.01 4.01
N ARG A 38 13.56 -5.46 2.82
CA ARG A 38 14.56 -4.76 2.03
C ARG A 38 13.99 -3.74 1.08
N VAL A 39 12.66 -3.70 0.93
CA VAL A 39 12.03 -2.80 -0.02
C VAL A 39 12.44 -1.35 0.24
N ARG A 40 12.36 -0.93 1.51
CA ARG A 40 12.67 0.46 1.84
C ARG A 40 14.13 0.77 1.54
N GLU A 41 15.01 -0.20 1.77
CA GLU A 41 16.41 -0.02 1.52
C GLU A 41 16.68 0.09 0.03
N VAL A 42 16.07 -0.80 -0.75
CA VAL A 42 16.25 -0.80 -2.19
C VAL A 42 15.73 0.48 -2.82
N LEU A 43 14.62 0.99 -2.30
CA LEU A 43 13.99 2.18 -2.85
C LEU A 43 14.48 3.49 -2.23
N ARG A 44 15.39 3.41 -1.27
CA ARG A 44 15.83 4.62 -0.56
C ARG A 44 16.30 5.74 -1.50
N PRO A 45 17.11 5.46 -2.52
CA PRO A 45 17.53 6.55 -3.40
C PRO A 45 16.36 7.23 -4.10
N ALA A 46 15.37 6.43 -4.54
CA ALA A 46 14.20 6.99 -5.19
C ALA A 46 13.31 7.74 -4.21
N ILE A 47 13.22 7.26 -2.97
CA ILE A 47 12.44 7.95 -1.95
C ILE A 47 13.10 9.28 -1.62
N ASN A 48 14.42 9.29 -1.50
CA ASN A 48 15.13 10.52 -1.19
C ASN A 48 15.04 11.52 -2.34
N ALA A 49 14.97 11.03 -3.56
CA ALA A 49 14.81 11.89 -4.72
C ALA A 49 13.36 12.31 -4.93
N ARG A 50 12.46 11.81 -4.07
CA ARG A 50 11.03 12.10 -4.15
C ARG A 50 10.38 11.54 -5.41
N ASP A 51 10.96 10.49 -5.96
CA ASP A 51 10.35 9.79 -7.08
C ASP A 51 9.32 8.80 -6.58
N ILE A 52 9.41 8.41 -5.31
CA ILE A 52 8.48 7.47 -4.71
C ILE A 52 7.99 8.03 -3.40
N GLU A 53 6.69 7.97 -3.19
CA GLU A 53 6.09 8.35 -1.93
C GLU A 53 5.86 7.13 -1.07
N VAL A 54 6.01 7.28 0.23
CA VAL A 54 5.77 6.20 1.20
C VAL A 54 4.74 6.69 2.19
N LYS A 55 3.73 5.88 2.43
CA LYS A 55 2.69 6.25 3.38
C LYS A 55 2.09 5.02 4.01
N ASP A 56 1.58 5.16 5.22
CA ASP A 56 0.88 4.07 5.89
C ASP A 56 -0.61 4.29 5.73
N PHE A 57 -1.33 3.22 5.44
CA PHE A 57 -2.77 3.29 5.29
C PHE A 57 -3.44 2.23 6.17
N PRO A 58 -4.60 2.52 6.70
CA PRO A 58 -5.35 1.51 7.43
C PRO A 58 -6.00 0.55 6.45
N VAL A 59 -5.75 -0.74 6.64
CA VAL A 59 -6.28 -1.77 5.75
C VAL A 59 -6.94 -2.84 6.60
N TRP A 60 -8.07 -3.37 6.13
CA TRP A 60 -8.78 -4.39 6.84
C TRP A 60 -8.06 -5.73 6.70
N ASP A 61 -7.73 -6.33 7.84
CA ASP A 61 -7.07 -7.63 7.87
C ASP A 61 -8.15 -8.69 8.07
N ARG A 62 -8.41 -9.48 7.03
CA ARG A 62 -9.45 -10.49 7.10
C ARG A 62 -9.12 -11.61 8.07
N ILE A 63 -7.87 -11.93 8.22
CA ILE A 63 -7.47 -13.03 9.07
C ILE A 63 -7.66 -12.69 10.52
N ASN A 64 -7.19 -11.55 10.96
CA ASN A 64 -7.31 -11.13 12.34
C ASN A 64 -8.55 -10.27 12.59
N LYS A 65 -9.31 -9.98 11.53
CA LYS A 65 -10.55 -9.20 11.63
C LYS A 65 -10.36 -7.89 12.36
N ARG A 66 -9.37 -7.14 11.93
CA ARG A 66 -9.09 -5.84 12.51
C ARG A 66 -8.42 -4.96 11.47
N VAL A 67 -8.37 -3.67 11.76
CA VAL A 67 -7.71 -2.73 10.88
C VAL A 67 -6.24 -2.67 11.27
N VAL A 68 -5.36 -2.87 10.28
CA VAL A 68 -3.93 -2.81 10.52
C VAL A 68 -3.35 -1.74 9.62
N ARG A 69 -2.18 -1.24 10.01
CA ARG A 69 -1.50 -0.22 9.23
C ARG A 69 -0.54 -0.89 8.25
N VAL A 70 -0.69 -0.56 6.98
CA VAL A 70 0.13 -1.16 5.93
C VAL A 70 0.94 -0.06 5.28
N THR A 71 2.24 -0.28 5.16
CA THR A 71 3.11 0.66 4.45
C THR A 71 2.94 0.44 2.96
N ALA A 72 2.70 1.51 2.23
CA ALA A 72 2.49 1.44 0.80
C ALA A 72 3.38 2.45 0.09
N PHE A 73 3.64 2.17 -1.17
CA PHE A 73 4.52 2.98 -1.98
C PHE A 73 3.79 3.42 -3.25
N ARG A 74 4.08 4.60 -3.69
CA ARG A 74 3.49 5.10 -4.92
C ARG A 74 4.55 5.82 -5.73
N GLU A 75 4.59 5.55 -7.02
CA GLU A 75 5.50 6.23 -7.89
C GLU A 75 4.92 7.60 -8.20
N VAL A 76 5.70 8.65 -7.95
CA VAL A 76 5.24 10.01 -8.20
C VAL A 76 5.40 10.31 -9.67
N ALA A 77 4.31 10.73 -10.29
CA ALA A 77 4.37 11.06 -11.71
C ALA A 77 5.17 12.33 -11.90
N LYS A 78 6.27 12.23 -12.60
CA LYS A 78 7.07 13.39 -12.82
C LYS A 78 6.72 13.98 -14.06
N LYS A 79 5.75 14.63 -14.14
CA LYS A 79 5.34 15.18 -15.29
C LYS A 79 6.26 15.81 -15.99
N VAL A 80 6.92 16.20 -15.51
CA VAL A 80 7.76 16.91 -16.07
C VAL A 80 8.31 16.43 -17.11
N THR A 81 8.33 15.62 -17.05
CA THR A 81 8.86 15.09 -17.96
C THR A 81 8.57 15.61 -18.98
N ALA A 82 8.11 15.95 -18.84
CA ALA A 82 7.91 16.41 -19.64
C ALA A 82 8.45 17.15 -20.12
N ALA A 83 8.51 17.28 -20.15
CA ALA A 83 8.93 17.98 -20.58
C ALA A 83 9.67 17.97 -21.21
N LYS A 84 9.82 17.82 -21.28
CA LYS A 84 10.43 17.96 -21.91
C LYS A 84 10.46 18.10 -22.56
#